data_98806e64e9580f1a4a30da1219666647
#
_entry.id   98806e64e9580f1a4a30da1219666647
#
_cell.length_a   1.000
_cell.length_b   1.000
_cell.length_c   1.000
_cell.angle_alpha   90.00
_cell.angle_beta   90.00
_cell.angle_gamma   90.00
#
_symmetry.space_group_name_H-M   'P 1'
#
loop_
_entity.id
_entity.type
_entity.pdbx_description
1 polymer ?
#
loop_
_entity_poly.entity_id
_entity_poly.type
_entity_poly.pdbx_seq_one_letter_code
_entity_poly.pdbx_strand_id
1 'polypeptide(L)'
;MGHVPGGPKTVISGLLKALGPEGTLLLPALSFAHVNASQPVFNVRETPSNVGKIPEYFRTRSGTIRSIHPTHSVCGVGVRAAELLGEHHLDQTPGGEHSPYRLLKDCGGQILFLGCGLRPNTSMHAVEEIVEPPYLFGELETYRAMLVDGSEMEIKCRRHDFEGYHQRYDRIAALVDPYELMAGKVLSADVRLLECKSMWEKGVAAMENDPFFFVEKQEPND
;
A
#
# COMPACT_ATOMS: atom_id res chain seq x y z
N MET A 1 -13.12 -9.34 10.25
CA MET A 1 -13.82 -8.05 10.53
C MET A 1 -15.33 -8.05 10.24
N GLY A 2 -15.95 -9.16 9.84
CA GLY A 2 -17.38 -9.24 9.51
C GLY A 2 -18.36 -8.96 10.67
N HIS A 3 -17.86 -8.75 11.88
CA HIS A 3 -18.68 -8.59 13.09
C HIS A 3 -18.49 -7.24 13.81
N VAL A 4 -17.87 -6.24 13.17
CA VAL A 4 -17.79 -4.90 13.76
C VAL A 4 -19.14 -4.19 13.54
N PRO A 5 -19.90 -3.85 14.61
CA PRO A 5 -21.14 -3.09 14.46
C PRO A 5 -20.90 -1.78 13.70
N GLY A 6 -21.73 -1.50 12.69
CA GLY A 6 -21.53 -0.35 11.78
C GLY A 6 -20.45 -0.53 10.71
N GLY A 7 -19.78 -1.69 10.67
CA GLY A 7 -18.88 -2.09 9.58
C GLY A 7 -17.71 -1.15 9.32
N PRO A 8 -17.34 -0.93 8.04
CA PRO A 8 -16.20 -0.09 7.65
C PRO A 8 -16.27 1.35 8.19
N LYS A 9 -17.47 1.92 8.28
CA LYS A 9 -17.67 3.28 8.85
C LYS A 9 -17.15 3.38 10.28
N THR A 10 -17.48 2.41 11.14
CA THR A 10 -17.05 2.40 12.54
C THR A 10 -15.53 2.25 12.63
N VAL A 11 -14.93 1.38 11.82
CA VAL A 11 -13.47 1.18 11.80
C VAL A 11 -12.75 2.48 11.42
N ILE A 12 -13.14 3.09 10.30
CA ILE A 12 -12.51 4.35 9.83
C ILE A 12 -12.70 5.47 10.85
N SER A 13 -13.89 5.63 11.41
CA SER A 13 -14.16 6.65 12.43
C SER A 13 -13.31 6.44 13.69
N GLY A 14 -13.12 5.19 14.11
CA GLY A 14 -12.24 4.84 15.23
C GLY A 14 -10.78 5.18 14.96
N LEU A 15 -10.26 4.85 13.79
CA LEU A 15 -8.89 5.17 13.38
C LEU A 15 -8.65 6.68 13.33
N LEU A 16 -9.55 7.43 12.69
CA LEU A 16 -9.45 8.90 12.63
C LEU A 16 -9.52 9.55 14.02
N LYS A 17 -10.38 9.02 14.90
CA LYS A 17 -10.47 9.49 16.29
C LYS A 17 -9.18 9.22 17.08
N ALA A 18 -8.57 8.04 16.88
CA ALA A 18 -7.32 7.69 17.53
C ALA A 18 -6.14 8.56 17.07
N LEU A 19 -6.10 8.92 15.79
CA LEU A 19 -5.08 9.79 15.21
C LEU A 19 -5.25 11.27 15.64
N GLY A 20 -6.46 11.70 15.95
CA GLY A 20 -6.75 13.09 16.31
C GLY A 20 -6.67 14.04 15.11
N PRO A 21 -6.83 15.37 15.37
CA PRO A 21 -6.92 16.38 14.31
C PRO A 21 -5.61 16.59 13.53
N GLU A 22 -4.47 16.35 14.16
CA GLU A 22 -3.14 16.50 13.54
C GLU A 22 -2.67 15.24 12.82
N GLY A 23 -3.41 14.12 12.94
CA GLY A 23 -3.06 12.86 12.35
C GLY A 23 -3.41 12.77 10.87
N THR A 24 -2.78 11.82 10.19
CA THR A 24 -3.07 11.47 8.79
C THR A 24 -3.26 9.96 8.69
N LEU A 25 -4.38 9.56 8.12
CA LEU A 25 -4.71 8.16 7.82
C LEU A 25 -4.53 7.91 6.33
N LEU A 26 -3.72 6.93 5.99
CA LEU A 26 -3.56 6.42 4.62
C LEU A 26 -4.06 4.98 4.55
N LEU A 27 -4.74 4.62 3.47
CA LEU A 27 -5.09 3.23 3.14
C LEU A 27 -4.75 2.94 1.68
N PRO A 28 -4.16 1.78 1.37
CA PRO A 28 -3.99 1.35 -0.02
C PRO A 28 -5.34 1.25 -0.72
N ALA A 29 -5.40 1.73 -1.96
CA ALA A 29 -6.59 1.67 -2.81
C ALA A 29 -6.22 1.04 -4.17
N LEU A 30 -5.60 -0.15 -4.09
CA LEU A 30 -5.06 -0.86 -5.25
C LEU A 30 -6.18 -1.20 -6.24
N SER A 31 -5.86 -1.11 -7.52
CA SER A 31 -6.81 -1.29 -8.62
C SER A 31 -6.33 -2.25 -9.72
N PHE A 32 -5.25 -3.01 -9.49
CA PHE A 32 -4.64 -3.90 -10.48
C PHE A 32 -5.59 -4.98 -11.04
N ALA A 33 -6.64 -5.34 -10.32
CA ALA A 33 -7.67 -6.25 -10.84
C ALA A 33 -8.60 -5.58 -11.88
N HIS A 34 -8.64 -4.26 -11.92
CA HIS A 34 -9.51 -3.47 -12.81
C HIS A 34 -8.73 -2.67 -13.86
N VAL A 35 -7.45 -2.38 -13.56
CA VAL A 35 -6.57 -1.57 -14.42
C VAL A 35 -5.32 -2.37 -14.75
N ASN A 36 -5.15 -2.69 -16.01
CA ASN A 36 -4.06 -3.53 -16.53
C ASN A 36 -3.88 -3.27 -18.04
N ALA A 37 -2.97 -3.97 -18.69
CA ALA A 37 -2.69 -3.80 -20.12
C ALA A 37 -3.93 -3.94 -21.03
N SER A 38 -4.89 -4.80 -20.69
CA SER A 38 -6.13 -4.97 -21.44
C SER A 38 -7.21 -3.92 -21.11
N GLN A 39 -7.11 -3.28 -19.98
CA GLN A 39 -8.01 -2.23 -19.48
C GLN A 39 -7.18 -1.07 -18.92
N PRO A 40 -6.47 -0.29 -19.76
CA PRO A 40 -5.47 0.67 -19.32
C PRO A 40 -6.07 2.03 -18.90
N VAL A 41 -7.29 2.05 -18.37
CA VAL A 41 -7.98 3.27 -17.95
C VAL A 41 -8.18 3.29 -16.46
N PHE A 42 -7.60 4.26 -15.79
CA PHE A 42 -7.76 4.54 -14.38
C PHE A 42 -8.59 5.81 -14.17
N ASN A 43 -9.75 5.71 -13.57
CA ASN A 43 -10.53 6.86 -13.13
C ASN A 43 -10.33 7.06 -11.62
N VAL A 44 -9.78 8.21 -11.22
CA VAL A 44 -9.46 8.53 -9.83
C VAL A 44 -10.68 8.38 -8.91
N ARG A 45 -11.88 8.76 -9.38
CA ARG A 45 -13.11 8.69 -8.60
C ARG A 45 -13.78 7.32 -8.66
N GLU A 46 -13.84 6.72 -9.85
CA GLU A 46 -14.74 5.61 -10.14
C GLU A 46 -14.06 4.25 -10.07
N THR A 47 -12.76 4.15 -10.42
CA THR A 47 -12.07 2.86 -10.38
C THR A 47 -12.06 2.30 -8.97
N PRO A 48 -12.69 1.12 -8.72
CA PRO A 48 -12.80 0.58 -7.37
C PRO A 48 -11.46 0.05 -6.85
N SER A 49 -11.36 -0.04 -5.52
CA SER A 49 -10.27 -0.73 -4.85
C SER A 49 -10.55 -2.24 -4.79
N ASN A 50 -9.54 -3.06 -5.12
CA ASN A 50 -9.64 -4.52 -5.03
C ASN A 50 -9.06 -5.12 -3.74
N VAL A 51 -8.67 -4.29 -2.74
CA VAL A 51 -8.03 -4.76 -1.50
C VAL A 51 -8.95 -4.77 -0.28
N GLY A 52 -10.24 -4.85 -0.50
CA GLY A 52 -11.22 -5.13 0.53
C GLY A 52 -12.21 -4.01 0.84
N LYS A 53 -13.21 -4.34 1.68
CA LYS A 53 -14.37 -3.44 1.95
C LYS A 53 -14.01 -2.17 2.71
N ILE A 54 -13.00 -2.20 3.58
CA ILE A 54 -12.62 -1.02 4.37
C ILE A 54 -11.89 0.01 3.49
N PRO A 55 -10.86 -0.36 2.71
CA PRO A 55 -10.25 0.53 1.73
C PRO A 55 -11.25 1.09 0.72
N GLU A 56 -12.18 0.28 0.21
CA GLU A 56 -13.19 0.76 -0.74
C GLU A 56 -14.17 1.75 -0.10
N TYR A 57 -14.64 1.50 1.12
CA TYR A 57 -15.44 2.46 1.86
C TYR A 57 -14.68 3.77 2.11
N PHE A 58 -13.39 3.68 2.49
CA PHE A 58 -12.57 4.85 2.75
C PHE A 58 -12.37 5.68 1.49
N ARG A 59 -12.11 5.04 0.34
CA ARG A 59 -11.96 5.66 -0.97
C ARG A 59 -13.19 6.50 -1.37
N THR A 60 -14.40 5.97 -1.14
CA THR A 60 -15.65 6.63 -1.53
C THR A 60 -16.19 7.61 -0.48
N ARG A 61 -15.52 7.75 0.67
CA ARG A 61 -15.91 8.65 1.74
C ARG A 61 -15.66 10.10 1.35
N SER A 62 -16.60 11.00 1.68
CA SER A 62 -16.42 12.44 1.50
C SER A 62 -15.19 12.95 2.26
N GLY A 63 -14.39 13.81 1.62
CA GLY A 63 -13.16 14.38 2.16
C GLY A 63 -11.94 13.46 2.06
N THR A 64 -12.08 12.26 1.50
CA THR A 64 -10.93 11.42 1.17
C THR A 64 -10.36 11.83 -0.18
N ILE A 65 -9.04 12.00 -0.24
CA ILE A 65 -8.30 12.20 -1.49
C ILE A 65 -7.59 10.92 -1.90
N ARG A 66 -7.34 10.76 -3.20
CA ARG A 66 -6.69 9.56 -3.77
C ARG A 66 -5.49 9.98 -4.60
N SER A 67 -4.36 9.33 -4.41
CA SER A 67 -3.18 9.52 -5.25
C SER A 67 -3.44 9.02 -6.69
N ILE A 68 -2.75 9.60 -7.63
CA ILE A 68 -2.88 9.23 -9.04
C ILE A 68 -1.80 8.21 -9.37
N HIS A 69 -2.17 6.93 -9.29
CA HIS A 69 -1.35 5.81 -9.76
C HIS A 69 -2.28 4.70 -10.27
N PRO A 70 -2.08 4.18 -11.50
CA PRO A 70 -3.05 3.29 -12.18
C PRO A 70 -3.41 2.05 -11.37
N THR A 71 -2.43 1.40 -10.76
CA THR A 71 -2.60 0.10 -10.10
C THR A 71 -2.42 0.14 -8.58
N HIS A 72 -1.61 1.07 -8.05
CA HIS A 72 -1.18 1.10 -6.64
C HIS A 72 -1.49 2.43 -5.93
N SER A 73 -2.58 3.09 -6.30
CA SER A 73 -3.00 4.33 -5.62
C SER A 73 -3.26 4.13 -4.13
N VAL A 74 -3.14 5.21 -3.38
CA VAL A 74 -3.40 5.30 -1.94
C VAL A 74 -4.47 6.36 -1.71
N CYS A 75 -5.37 6.11 -0.77
CA CYS A 75 -6.33 7.09 -0.29
C CYS A 75 -5.92 7.66 1.06
N GLY A 76 -6.23 8.94 1.32
CA GLY A 76 -5.83 9.59 2.56
C GLY A 76 -6.77 10.68 3.05
N VAL A 77 -6.75 10.89 4.37
CA VAL A 77 -7.40 11.98 5.09
C VAL A 77 -6.48 12.44 6.21
N GLY A 78 -6.37 13.73 6.43
CA GLY A 78 -5.57 14.33 7.49
C GLY A 78 -4.66 15.44 6.98
N VAL A 79 -3.91 16.07 7.90
CA VAL A 79 -3.17 17.30 7.63
C VAL A 79 -2.07 17.15 6.58
N ARG A 80 -1.47 15.96 6.45
CA ARG A 80 -0.41 15.67 5.47
C ARG A 80 -0.91 14.89 4.25
N ALA A 81 -2.21 14.62 4.13
CA ALA A 81 -2.71 13.76 3.06
C ALA A 81 -2.42 14.32 1.66
N ALA A 82 -2.59 15.63 1.45
CA ALA A 82 -2.31 16.25 0.16
C ALA A 82 -0.82 16.20 -0.22
N GLU A 83 0.06 16.44 0.74
CA GLU A 83 1.52 16.34 0.58
C GLU A 83 1.95 14.93 0.18
N LEU A 84 1.48 13.91 0.92
CA LEU A 84 1.88 12.53 0.74
C LEU A 84 1.31 11.87 -0.53
N LEU A 85 0.21 12.38 -1.06
CA LEU A 85 -0.51 11.76 -2.19
C LEU A 85 -0.35 12.52 -3.51
N GLY A 86 0.08 13.78 -3.47
CA GLY A 86 -0.02 14.71 -4.60
C GLY A 86 0.85 14.36 -5.79
N GLU A 87 2.02 13.81 -5.56
CA GLU A 87 3.05 13.60 -6.59
C GLU A 87 3.26 12.14 -7.03
N HIS A 88 2.44 11.21 -6.55
CA HIS A 88 2.57 9.78 -6.90
C HIS A 88 2.53 9.50 -8.41
N HIS A 89 1.92 10.37 -9.21
CA HIS A 89 1.84 10.28 -10.67
C HIS A 89 3.16 10.56 -11.39
N LEU A 90 4.15 11.10 -10.70
CA LEU A 90 5.50 11.35 -11.25
C LEU A 90 6.35 10.08 -11.30
N ASP A 91 5.97 9.05 -10.53
CA ASP A 91 6.69 7.80 -10.48
C ASP A 91 6.34 6.89 -11.67
N GLN A 92 7.34 6.15 -12.13
CA GLN A 92 7.18 5.12 -13.15
C GLN A 92 7.04 3.70 -12.56
N THR A 93 6.95 3.61 -11.24
CA THR A 93 6.80 2.36 -10.49
C THR A 93 5.87 2.59 -9.29
N PRO A 94 5.24 1.54 -8.73
CA PRO A 94 4.33 1.67 -7.60
C PRO A 94 4.93 2.27 -6.33
N GLY A 95 6.22 2.04 -6.07
CA GLY A 95 6.94 2.45 -4.87
C GLY A 95 8.07 3.45 -5.12
N GLY A 96 7.99 4.24 -6.19
CA GLY A 96 8.97 5.25 -6.54
C GLY A 96 9.16 6.36 -5.50
N GLU A 97 9.94 7.39 -5.84
CA GLU A 97 10.37 8.43 -4.89
C GLU A 97 9.21 9.28 -4.34
N HIS A 98 8.17 9.48 -5.14
CA HIS A 98 6.97 10.26 -4.78
C HIS A 98 5.82 9.38 -4.27
N SER A 99 6.06 8.08 -4.17
CA SER A 99 5.05 7.14 -3.68
C SER A 99 4.73 7.37 -2.20
N PRO A 100 3.45 7.39 -1.82
CA PRO A 100 3.05 7.45 -0.41
C PRO A 100 3.64 6.33 0.44
N TYR A 101 3.91 5.17 -0.16
CA TYR A 101 4.55 4.05 0.52
C TYR A 101 5.99 4.37 0.93
N ARG A 102 6.72 5.10 0.09
CA ARG A 102 8.10 5.54 0.36
C ARG A 102 8.13 6.74 1.30
N LEU A 103 7.30 7.74 1.05
CA LEU A 103 7.25 8.97 1.85
C LEU A 103 6.84 8.72 3.31
N LEU A 104 6.08 7.65 3.57
CA LEU A 104 5.60 7.31 4.92
C LEU A 104 6.75 7.10 5.91
N LYS A 105 7.89 6.52 5.50
CA LYS A 105 9.05 6.29 6.37
C LYS A 105 9.69 7.60 6.84
N ASP A 106 9.70 8.62 5.97
CA ASP A 106 10.36 9.91 6.24
C ASP A 106 9.51 10.80 7.17
N CYS A 107 8.24 10.45 7.34
CA CYS A 107 7.33 11.11 8.26
C CYS A 107 7.27 10.47 9.66
N GLY A 108 8.05 9.46 9.97
CA GLY A 108 7.88 8.66 11.18
C GLY A 108 6.55 7.89 11.19
N GLY A 109 6.05 7.52 10.01
CA GLY A 109 4.79 6.81 9.86
C GLY A 109 4.84 5.37 10.39
N GLN A 110 3.65 4.84 10.66
CA GLN A 110 3.47 3.46 11.16
C GLN A 110 2.52 2.70 10.25
N ILE A 111 2.71 1.39 10.13
CA ILE A 111 1.87 0.50 9.34
C ILE A 111 1.01 -0.34 10.27
N LEU A 112 -0.31 -0.17 10.20
CA LEU A 112 -1.27 -0.90 11.00
C LEU A 112 -1.82 -2.11 10.25
N PHE A 113 -1.57 -3.30 10.78
CA PHE A 113 -2.18 -4.56 10.34
C PHE A 113 -3.34 -4.90 11.25
N LEU A 114 -4.56 -4.83 10.74
CA LEU A 114 -5.78 -5.02 11.51
C LEU A 114 -6.48 -6.33 11.09
N GLY A 115 -6.18 -7.41 11.78
CA GLY A 115 -6.78 -8.73 11.56
C GLY A 115 -6.34 -9.45 10.28
N CYS A 116 -5.17 -9.12 9.73
CA CYS A 116 -4.67 -9.70 8.47
C CYS A 116 -3.24 -10.28 8.52
N GLY A 117 -2.58 -10.22 9.69
CA GLY A 117 -1.16 -10.59 9.78
C GLY A 117 -0.24 -9.62 9.03
N LEU A 118 1.03 -10.00 8.83
CA LEU A 118 2.05 -9.13 8.22
C LEU A 118 2.26 -9.40 6.72
N ARG A 119 1.75 -10.51 6.19
CA ARG A 119 1.97 -10.89 4.79
C ARG A 119 1.42 -9.87 3.78
N PRO A 120 0.20 -9.30 3.91
CA PRO A 120 -0.31 -8.30 2.99
C PRO A 120 0.24 -6.89 3.31
N ASN A 121 1.53 -6.68 3.12
CA ASN A 121 2.23 -5.42 3.38
C ASN A 121 2.62 -4.73 2.08
N THR A 122 1.76 -3.89 1.54
CA THR A 122 2.01 -3.17 0.28
C THR A 122 3.24 -2.25 0.33
N SER A 123 3.60 -1.72 1.51
CA SER A 123 4.80 -0.88 1.65
C SER A 123 6.10 -1.63 1.37
N MET A 124 6.10 -2.97 1.47
CA MET A 124 7.26 -3.79 1.12
C MET A 124 7.60 -3.74 -0.38
N HIS A 125 6.63 -3.50 -1.25
CA HIS A 125 6.91 -3.30 -2.68
C HIS A 125 7.88 -2.15 -2.90
N ALA A 126 7.73 -1.05 -2.16
CA ALA A 126 8.64 0.08 -2.27
C ALA A 126 10.02 -0.22 -1.65
N VAL A 127 10.14 -1.16 -0.71
CA VAL A 127 11.43 -1.69 -0.21
C VAL A 127 12.10 -2.52 -1.30
N GLU A 128 11.35 -3.42 -1.96
CA GLU A 128 11.85 -4.24 -3.06
C GLU A 128 12.36 -3.39 -4.24
N GLU A 129 11.70 -2.27 -4.53
CA GLU A 129 12.10 -1.33 -5.59
C GLU A 129 13.44 -0.63 -5.34
N ILE A 130 13.98 -0.64 -4.13
CA ILE A 130 15.35 -0.15 -3.86
C ILE A 130 16.40 -1.15 -4.33
N VAL A 131 16.11 -2.45 -4.19
CA VAL A 131 17.05 -3.53 -4.51
C VAL A 131 16.86 -4.04 -5.94
N GLU A 132 15.66 -3.86 -6.49
CA GLU A 132 15.26 -4.31 -7.83
C GLU A 132 15.56 -5.80 -8.10
N PRO A 133 15.04 -6.72 -7.27
CA PRO A 133 15.27 -8.14 -7.49
C PRO A 133 14.69 -8.59 -8.83
N PRO A 134 15.24 -9.66 -9.46
CA PRO A 134 14.92 -10.02 -10.84
C PRO A 134 13.47 -10.47 -11.08
N TYR A 135 12.72 -10.79 -10.03
CA TYR A 135 11.30 -11.19 -10.10
C TYR A 135 10.32 -10.00 -10.02
N LEU A 136 10.80 -8.78 -9.72
CA LEU A 136 9.93 -7.70 -9.25
C LEU A 136 9.13 -7.06 -10.38
N PHE A 137 9.81 -6.66 -11.45
CA PHE A 137 9.20 -5.81 -12.47
C PHE A 137 8.80 -6.56 -13.73
N GLY A 138 7.58 -6.31 -14.17
CA GLY A 138 7.11 -6.59 -15.52
C GLY A 138 7.43 -5.48 -16.51
N GLU A 139 6.72 -5.50 -17.65
CA GLU A 139 6.90 -4.54 -18.73
C GLU A 139 6.44 -3.12 -18.35
N LEU A 140 6.99 -2.13 -19.05
CA LEU A 140 6.51 -0.75 -19.01
C LEU A 140 5.21 -0.62 -19.79
N GLU A 141 4.15 -0.22 -19.13
CA GLU A 141 2.82 -0.07 -19.72
C GLU A 141 2.39 1.39 -19.71
N THR A 142 1.54 1.75 -20.65
CA THR A 142 0.95 3.09 -20.76
C THR A 142 -0.50 3.05 -20.34
N TYR A 143 -0.86 3.89 -19.37
CA TYR A 143 -2.19 4.03 -18.82
C TYR A 143 -2.76 5.43 -19.09
N ARG A 144 -4.08 5.53 -19.16
CA ARG A 144 -4.82 6.79 -19.20
C ARG A 144 -5.51 7.02 -17.87
N ALA A 145 -5.12 8.07 -17.16
CA ALA A 145 -5.76 8.49 -15.93
C ALA A 145 -6.79 9.59 -16.21
N MET A 146 -8.02 9.37 -15.76
CA MET A 146 -9.10 10.36 -15.75
C MET A 146 -9.14 11.05 -14.41
N LEU A 147 -8.88 12.37 -14.37
CA LEU A 147 -8.71 13.14 -13.15
C LEU A 147 -10.06 13.62 -12.58
N VAL A 148 -9.99 14.18 -11.37
CA VAL A 148 -11.17 14.64 -10.62
C VAL A 148 -11.90 15.82 -11.32
N ASP A 149 -11.16 16.67 -12.04
CA ASP A 149 -11.66 17.80 -12.79
C ASP A 149 -12.18 17.44 -14.21
N GLY A 150 -12.09 16.15 -14.59
CA GLY A 150 -12.47 15.65 -15.90
C GLY A 150 -11.36 15.70 -16.96
N SER A 151 -10.19 16.24 -16.63
CA SER A 151 -9.03 16.17 -17.52
C SER A 151 -8.44 14.76 -17.54
N GLU A 152 -7.60 14.50 -18.54
CA GLU A 152 -6.91 13.22 -18.72
C GLU A 152 -5.41 13.43 -18.75
N MET A 153 -4.67 12.41 -18.27
CA MET A 153 -3.21 12.36 -18.40
C MET A 153 -2.75 10.95 -18.76
N GLU A 154 -1.65 10.88 -19.49
CA GLU A 154 -0.94 9.62 -19.75
C GLU A 154 0.05 9.35 -18.62
N ILE A 155 0.08 8.10 -18.12
CA ILE A 155 1.03 7.63 -17.11
C ILE A 155 1.73 6.40 -17.66
N LYS A 156 3.05 6.42 -17.69
CA LYS A 156 3.88 5.25 -18.01
C LYS A 156 4.39 4.66 -16.71
N CYS A 157 4.07 3.39 -16.50
CA CYS A 157 4.39 2.71 -15.24
C CYS A 157 4.73 1.23 -15.48
N ARG A 158 5.82 0.77 -14.89
CA ARG A 158 6.12 -0.66 -14.77
C ARG A 158 5.25 -1.25 -13.66
N ARG A 159 4.62 -2.35 -13.93
CA ARG A 159 3.90 -3.09 -12.88
C ARG A 159 4.84 -4.02 -12.12
N HIS A 160 4.44 -4.42 -10.93
CA HIS A 160 5.04 -5.58 -10.27
C HIS A 160 4.51 -6.86 -10.91
N ASP A 161 5.36 -7.84 -11.09
CA ASP A 161 5.02 -9.10 -11.75
C ASP A 161 4.99 -10.28 -10.78
N PHE A 162 6.06 -10.49 -10.02
CA PHE A 162 6.23 -11.60 -9.07
C PHE A 162 6.07 -13.00 -9.70
N GLU A 163 6.24 -13.12 -11.02
CA GLU A 163 6.02 -14.38 -11.71
C GLU A 163 6.83 -15.53 -11.11
N GLY A 164 6.13 -16.60 -10.72
CA GLY A 164 6.73 -17.78 -10.09
C GLY A 164 7.07 -17.62 -8.62
N TYR A 165 6.63 -16.54 -7.95
CA TYR A 165 6.93 -16.30 -6.54
C TYR A 165 5.70 -15.86 -5.73
N HIS A 166 5.66 -16.30 -4.46
CA HIS A 166 4.75 -15.81 -3.43
C HIS A 166 5.48 -14.86 -2.47
N GLN A 167 4.86 -13.74 -2.13
CA GLN A 167 5.41 -12.80 -1.16
C GLN A 167 5.38 -13.38 0.26
N ARG A 168 6.48 -13.18 0.99
CA ARG A 168 6.70 -13.59 2.37
C ARG A 168 7.09 -12.40 3.25
N TYR A 169 6.33 -11.31 3.15
CA TYR A 169 6.57 -10.08 3.95
C TYR A 169 6.39 -10.29 5.45
N ASP A 170 5.76 -11.38 5.86
CA ASP A 170 5.71 -11.84 7.25
C ASP A 170 7.10 -12.09 7.85
N ARG A 171 8.13 -12.37 7.02
CA ARG A 171 9.52 -12.55 7.47
C ARG A 171 10.14 -11.29 8.09
N ILE A 172 9.57 -10.11 7.85
CA ILE A 172 10.00 -8.86 8.50
C ILE A 172 9.95 -8.96 10.04
N ALA A 173 9.03 -9.76 10.58
CA ALA A 173 8.91 -9.96 12.03
C ALA A 173 10.17 -10.55 12.68
N ALA A 174 11.01 -11.26 11.93
CA ALA A 174 12.27 -11.81 12.42
C ALA A 174 13.43 -10.80 12.40
N LEU A 175 13.26 -9.66 11.74
CA LEU A 175 14.28 -8.64 11.57
C LEU A 175 14.11 -7.45 12.52
N VAL A 176 12.85 -7.12 12.86
CA VAL A 176 12.52 -5.94 13.68
C VAL A 176 12.51 -6.28 15.16
N ASP A 177 12.84 -5.30 15.99
CA ASP A 177 12.81 -5.46 17.44
C ASP A 177 11.37 -5.40 17.99
N PRO A 178 11.11 -5.97 19.19
CA PRO A 178 9.76 -6.01 19.76
C PRO A 178 9.10 -4.64 19.97
N TYR A 179 9.88 -3.57 20.15
CA TYR A 179 9.35 -2.21 20.28
C TYR A 179 9.03 -1.56 18.91
N GLU A 180 9.59 -2.07 17.81
CA GLU A 180 9.32 -1.62 16.45
C GLU A 180 8.10 -2.32 15.83
N LEU A 181 7.73 -3.48 16.37
CA LEU A 181 6.56 -4.27 15.97
C LEU A 181 5.69 -4.58 17.18
N MET A 182 4.85 -3.63 17.56
CA MET A 182 3.92 -3.81 18.67
C MET A 182 2.77 -4.74 18.29
N ALA A 183 2.36 -5.58 19.25
CA ALA A 183 1.26 -6.52 19.11
C ALA A 183 0.13 -6.19 20.07
N GLY A 184 -1.11 -6.38 19.61
CA GLY A 184 -2.29 -6.14 20.45
C GLY A 184 -3.54 -6.75 19.86
N LYS A 185 -4.70 -6.36 20.42
CA LYS A 185 -6.02 -6.78 19.94
C LYS A 185 -6.97 -5.60 19.85
N VAL A 186 -7.81 -5.61 18.83
CA VAL A 186 -8.99 -4.75 18.73
C VAL A 186 -10.19 -5.67 18.56
N LEU A 187 -11.07 -5.71 19.56
CA LEU A 187 -12.09 -6.76 19.71
C LEU A 187 -11.42 -8.15 19.67
N SER A 188 -11.85 -9.02 18.75
CA SER A 188 -11.25 -10.34 18.53
C SER A 188 -10.13 -10.38 17.49
N ALA A 189 -9.86 -9.25 16.82
CA ALA A 189 -8.85 -9.19 15.78
C ALA A 189 -7.44 -8.99 16.36
N ASP A 190 -6.49 -9.80 15.93
CA ASP A 190 -5.09 -9.54 16.19
C ASP A 190 -4.64 -8.29 15.43
N VAL A 191 -3.85 -7.45 16.11
CA VAL A 191 -3.35 -6.20 15.55
C VAL A 191 -1.83 -6.17 15.66
N ARG A 192 -1.19 -5.67 14.61
CA ARG A 192 0.23 -5.33 14.62
C ARG A 192 0.41 -3.88 14.18
N LEU A 193 1.32 -3.19 14.85
CA LEU A 193 1.72 -1.83 14.49
C LEU A 193 3.23 -1.83 14.28
N LEU A 194 3.64 -1.62 13.05
CA LEU A 194 5.03 -1.69 12.60
C LEU A 194 5.56 -0.30 12.30
N GLU A 195 6.74 0.03 12.85
CA GLU A 195 7.43 1.26 12.50
C GLU A 195 7.96 1.20 11.06
N CYS A 196 7.55 2.19 10.26
CA CYS A 196 7.82 2.16 8.82
C CYS A 196 9.32 2.30 8.52
N LYS A 197 10.02 3.21 9.19
CA LYS A 197 11.45 3.46 8.97
C LYS A 197 12.31 2.23 9.27
N SER A 198 12.08 1.59 10.42
CA SER A 198 12.78 0.37 10.79
C SER A 198 12.52 -0.79 9.82
N MET A 199 11.25 -0.95 9.39
CA MET A 199 10.91 -1.91 8.34
C MET A 199 11.74 -1.69 7.06
N TRP A 200 11.88 -0.43 6.63
CA TRP A 200 12.65 -0.09 5.44
C TRP A 200 14.13 -0.41 5.61
N GLU A 201 14.77 0.08 6.66
CA GLU A 201 16.20 -0.10 6.92
C GLU A 201 16.58 -1.59 7.00
N LYS A 202 15.82 -2.35 7.78
CA LYS A 202 16.05 -3.78 7.96
C LYS A 202 15.63 -4.62 6.74
N GLY A 203 14.57 -4.22 6.07
CA GLY A 203 14.11 -4.88 4.84
C GLY A 203 15.11 -4.73 3.69
N VAL A 204 15.61 -3.51 3.44
CA VAL A 204 16.64 -3.26 2.42
C VAL A 204 17.91 -4.05 2.76
N ALA A 205 18.43 -3.95 3.99
CA ALA A 205 19.62 -4.68 4.40
C ALA A 205 19.50 -6.21 4.24
N ALA A 206 18.33 -6.77 4.53
CA ALA A 206 18.08 -8.21 4.31
C ALA A 206 18.11 -8.57 2.82
N MET A 207 17.52 -7.74 1.96
CA MET A 207 17.45 -7.98 0.52
C MET A 207 18.78 -7.69 -0.21
N GLU A 208 19.61 -6.79 0.30
CA GLU A 208 20.99 -6.60 -0.20
C GLU A 208 21.83 -7.86 0.01
N ASN A 209 21.58 -8.61 1.11
CA ASN A 209 22.24 -9.90 1.37
C ASN A 209 21.62 -11.07 0.60
N ASP A 210 20.30 -11.09 0.47
CA ASP A 210 19.53 -12.09 -0.28
C ASP A 210 18.34 -11.42 -0.99
N PRO A 211 18.43 -11.12 -2.29
CA PRO A 211 17.34 -10.51 -3.05
C PRO A 211 16.02 -11.29 -3.04
N PHE A 212 16.05 -12.58 -2.68
CA PHE A 212 14.87 -13.43 -2.58
C PHE A 212 14.34 -13.59 -1.14
N PHE A 213 14.86 -12.82 -0.17
CA PHE A 213 14.51 -12.97 1.25
C PHE A 213 13.01 -12.88 1.52
N PHE A 214 12.28 -12.01 0.81
CA PHE A 214 10.85 -11.79 1.02
C PHE A 214 9.94 -12.51 0.03
N VAL A 215 10.47 -13.50 -0.69
CA VAL A 215 9.68 -14.35 -1.58
C VAL A 215 10.00 -15.83 -1.38
N GLU A 216 9.12 -16.69 -1.86
CA GLU A 216 9.35 -18.12 -2.02
C GLU A 216 8.84 -18.57 -3.38
N LYS A 217 9.48 -19.57 -3.97
CA LYS A 217 9.02 -20.11 -5.25
C LYS A 217 7.64 -20.74 -5.09
N GLN A 218 6.80 -20.52 -6.08
CA GLN A 218 5.55 -21.23 -6.21
C GLN A 218 5.85 -22.71 -6.53
N GLU A 219 5.21 -23.62 -5.81
CA GLU A 219 5.25 -25.02 -6.17
C GLU A 219 4.43 -25.25 -7.46
N PRO A 220 4.83 -26.18 -8.34
CA PRO A 220 4.20 -26.37 -9.66
C PRO A 220 2.71 -26.71 -9.67
N ASN A 221 2.03 -26.82 -8.55
CA ASN A 221 0.62 -27.23 -8.40
C ASN A 221 -0.20 -26.31 -7.48
N ASP A 222 0.24 -25.11 -7.16
CA ASP A 222 -0.52 -24.15 -6.37
C ASP A 222 -1.34 -23.17 -7.23
#